data_bc69d50dd41c80cde5855d9206c65770
#
_entry.id   bc69d50dd41c80cde5855d9206c65770
#
_cell.length_a   1.000
_cell.length_b   1.000
_cell.length_c   1.000
_cell.angle_alpha   90.00
_cell.angle_beta   90.00
_cell.angle_gamma   90.00
#
_symmetry.space_group_name_H-M   'P 1'
#
loop_
_entity.id
_entity.type
_entity.pdbx_description
1 polymer ?
#
loop_
_entity_poly.entity_id
_entity_poly.type
_entity_poly.pdbx_seq_one_letter_code
_entity_poly.pdbx_strand_id
1 'polypeptide(L)'
;SLVFLCIGSFISSVIYRFSPNISKDINIFFPRSFCPDCKKQIKLIYLIPLLGFILQKGKCKSCNNSISFSYPITELIFLFTGIFLLFLYGVNIILFFLFSIFSLFYILFFLDFKFYLLPFSINISLIFLGFLSNYLFEMFIISDLYPYNMSPLVFSSLGFVVGYSSLWVINFIFK
;
A
#
# COMPACT_ATOMS: atom_id res chain seq x y z
N SER A 1 9.36 6.75 -13.83
CA SER A 1 8.10 7.44 -13.45
C SER A 1 6.85 6.66 -13.83
N LEU A 2 6.74 6.08 -15.03
CA LEU A 2 5.57 5.26 -15.44
C LEU A 2 5.34 4.05 -14.54
N VAL A 3 6.38 3.42 -14.04
CA VAL A 3 6.28 2.26 -13.13
C VAL A 3 5.52 2.63 -11.87
N PHE A 4 5.79 3.78 -11.27
CA PHE A 4 5.10 4.23 -10.05
C PHE A 4 3.60 4.47 -10.28
N LEU A 5 3.24 5.03 -11.42
CA LEU A 5 1.83 5.17 -11.83
C LEU A 5 1.14 3.81 -11.99
N CYS A 6 1.79 2.85 -12.64
CA CYS A 6 1.25 1.50 -12.82
C CYS A 6 1.04 0.79 -11.47
N ILE A 7 1.98 0.95 -10.53
CA ILE A 7 1.84 0.40 -9.18
C ILE A 7 0.67 1.07 -8.46
N GLY A 8 0.53 2.40 -8.53
CA GLY A 8 -0.62 3.12 -7.96
C GLY A 8 -1.96 2.64 -8.49
N SER A 9 -2.07 2.42 -9.80
CA SER A 9 -3.26 1.87 -10.43
C SER A 9 -3.56 0.44 -9.97
N PHE A 10 -2.53 -0.40 -9.84
CA PHE A 10 -2.66 -1.74 -9.28
C PHE A 10 -3.12 -1.72 -7.82
N ILE A 11 -2.53 -0.86 -6.97
CA ILE A 11 -2.90 -0.70 -5.56
C ILE A 11 -4.36 -0.29 -5.40
N SER A 12 -4.87 0.62 -6.24
CA SER A 12 -6.29 0.99 -6.26
C SER A 12 -7.18 -0.22 -6.51
N SER A 13 -6.78 -1.10 -7.43
CA SER A 13 -7.49 -2.36 -7.71
C SER A 13 -7.43 -3.34 -6.55
N VAL A 14 -6.29 -3.42 -5.85
CA VAL A 14 -6.11 -4.27 -4.66
C VAL A 14 -7.03 -3.80 -3.53
N ILE A 15 -7.06 -2.50 -3.22
CA ILE A 15 -7.94 -1.93 -2.19
C ILE A 15 -9.41 -2.26 -2.48
N TYR A 16 -9.83 -2.13 -3.75
CA TYR A 16 -11.19 -2.50 -4.16
C TYR A 16 -11.47 -3.99 -3.90
N ARG A 17 -10.53 -4.88 -4.23
CA ARG A 17 -10.68 -6.34 -4.11
C ARG A 17 -10.67 -6.86 -2.66
N PHE A 18 -10.07 -6.12 -1.73
CA PHE A 18 -10.14 -6.39 -0.30
C PHE A 18 -11.45 -5.89 0.35
N SER A 19 -12.30 -5.20 -0.40
CA SER A 19 -13.59 -4.74 0.12
C SER A 19 -14.49 -5.92 0.51
N PRO A 20 -15.14 -5.88 1.68
CA PRO A 20 -16.00 -6.96 2.17
C PRO A 20 -17.24 -7.21 1.31
N ASN A 21 -17.60 -6.24 0.45
CA ASN A 21 -18.78 -6.32 -0.41
C ASN A 21 -18.53 -7.08 -1.72
N ILE A 22 -17.34 -7.66 -1.90
CA ILE A 22 -16.97 -8.38 -3.12
C ILE A 22 -17.21 -9.88 -2.94
N SER A 23 -17.71 -10.53 -4.00
CA SER A 23 -17.90 -11.98 -4.02
C SER A 23 -16.57 -12.72 -3.77
N LYS A 24 -16.62 -13.82 -3.02
CA LYS A 24 -15.45 -14.65 -2.66
C LYS A 24 -14.69 -15.22 -3.88
N ASP A 25 -15.32 -15.17 -5.06
CA ASP A 25 -14.73 -15.69 -6.31
C ASP A 25 -13.73 -14.72 -6.95
N ILE A 26 -13.59 -13.49 -6.40
CA ILE A 26 -12.68 -12.47 -6.91
C ILE A 26 -11.40 -12.49 -6.10
N ASN A 27 -10.31 -12.97 -6.73
CA ASN A 27 -8.97 -12.96 -6.18
C ASN A 27 -8.20 -11.68 -6.57
N ILE A 28 -7.02 -11.45 -5.97
CA ILE A 28 -6.16 -10.29 -6.27
C ILE A 28 -5.81 -10.21 -7.77
N PHE A 29 -5.70 -11.35 -8.46
CA PHE A 29 -5.28 -11.43 -9.87
C PHE A 29 -6.43 -11.70 -10.84
N PHE A 30 -7.51 -12.35 -10.40
CA PHE A 30 -8.64 -12.76 -11.25
C PHE A 30 -9.98 -12.30 -10.65
N PRO A 31 -10.94 -11.94 -11.50
CA PRO A 31 -10.88 -11.71 -12.95
C PRO A 31 -10.09 -10.44 -13.31
N ARG A 32 -9.87 -10.19 -14.61
CA ARG A 32 -9.27 -8.93 -15.09
C ARG A 32 -10.09 -7.72 -14.62
N SER A 33 -9.49 -6.52 -14.69
CA SER A 33 -10.14 -5.26 -14.28
C SER A 33 -11.50 -5.09 -14.97
N PHE A 34 -12.53 -4.85 -14.18
CA PHE A 34 -13.92 -4.72 -14.60
C PHE A 34 -14.57 -3.53 -13.90
N CYS A 35 -15.65 -3.04 -14.48
CA CYS A 35 -16.45 -2.00 -13.85
C CYS A 35 -17.24 -2.58 -12.67
N PRO A 36 -17.20 -1.95 -11.47
CA PRO A 36 -17.94 -2.44 -10.31
C PRO A 36 -19.45 -2.53 -10.52
N ASP A 37 -20.03 -1.61 -11.30
CA ASP A 37 -21.48 -1.51 -11.49
C ASP A 37 -21.99 -2.47 -12.58
N CYS A 38 -21.45 -2.41 -13.80
CA CYS A 38 -21.92 -3.24 -14.89
C CYS A 38 -21.16 -4.55 -15.10
N LYS A 39 -20.08 -4.79 -14.31
CA LYS A 39 -19.20 -5.97 -14.31
C LYS A 39 -18.56 -6.29 -15.66
N LYS A 40 -18.68 -5.41 -16.67
CA LYS A 40 -18.00 -5.56 -17.95
C LYS A 40 -16.50 -5.30 -17.81
N GLN A 41 -15.70 -6.12 -18.50
CA GLN A 41 -14.24 -5.96 -18.53
C GLN A 41 -13.84 -4.63 -19.16
N ILE A 42 -12.83 -3.99 -18.58
CA ILE A 42 -12.27 -2.72 -19.06
C ILE A 42 -11.24 -3.02 -20.15
N LYS A 43 -11.32 -2.30 -21.27
CA LYS A 43 -10.34 -2.42 -22.36
C LYS A 43 -8.96 -1.93 -21.87
N LEU A 44 -7.88 -2.56 -22.37
CA LEU A 44 -6.50 -2.25 -21.96
C LEU A 44 -6.14 -0.77 -22.06
N ILE A 45 -6.59 -0.09 -23.10
CA ILE A 45 -6.33 1.35 -23.30
C ILE A 45 -6.88 2.22 -22.16
N TYR A 46 -7.95 1.79 -21.50
CA TYR A 46 -8.55 2.50 -20.36
C TYR A 46 -7.93 2.11 -19.00
N LEU A 47 -7.00 1.16 -19.01
CA LEU A 47 -6.21 0.78 -17.83
C LEU A 47 -4.89 1.55 -17.73
N ILE A 48 -4.55 2.37 -18.76
CA ILE A 48 -3.37 3.22 -18.68
C ILE A 48 -3.61 4.26 -17.58
N PRO A 49 -2.73 4.32 -16.56
CA PRO A 49 -2.92 5.21 -15.43
C PRO A 49 -3.09 6.66 -15.87
N LEU A 50 -3.96 7.42 -15.22
CA LEU A 50 -4.39 8.78 -15.51
C LEU A 50 -5.07 8.93 -16.88
N LEU A 51 -4.42 8.45 -17.95
CA LEU A 51 -4.97 8.56 -19.32
C LEU A 51 -6.30 7.80 -19.46
N GLY A 52 -6.41 6.63 -18.84
CA GLY A 52 -7.65 5.86 -18.86
C GLY A 52 -8.83 6.63 -18.26
N PHE A 53 -8.61 7.33 -17.17
CA PHE A 53 -9.62 8.18 -16.53
C PHE A 53 -10.00 9.38 -17.42
N ILE A 54 -9.00 10.06 -18.00
CA ILE A 54 -9.20 11.23 -18.86
C ILE A 54 -9.95 10.84 -20.14
N LEU A 55 -9.52 9.75 -20.82
CA LEU A 55 -10.15 9.26 -22.05
C LEU A 55 -11.61 8.83 -21.84
N GLN A 56 -11.92 8.35 -20.66
CA GLN A 56 -13.28 7.99 -20.26
C GLN A 56 -14.08 9.18 -19.72
N LYS A 57 -13.46 10.36 -19.58
CA LYS A 57 -14.08 11.56 -18.98
C LYS A 57 -14.68 11.27 -17.62
N GLY A 58 -14.02 10.43 -16.82
CA GLY A 58 -14.48 10.01 -15.49
C GLY A 58 -15.74 9.15 -15.48
N LYS A 59 -16.15 8.54 -16.59
CA LYS A 59 -17.35 7.71 -16.72
C LYS A 59 -17.07 6.39 -17.43
N CYS A 60 -17.69 5.32 -16.94
CA CYS A 60 -17.61 4.02 -17.61
C CYS A 60 -18.18 4.06 -19.02
N LYS A 61 -17.44 3.56 -20.01
CA LYS A 61 -17.89 3.53 -21.42
C LYS A 61 -19.09 2.60 -21.70
N SER A 62 -19.39 1.67 -20.77
CA SER A 62 -20.47 0.70 -20.95
C SER A 62 -21.77 1.08 -20.23
N CYS A 63 -21.70 1.65 -19.03
CA CYS A 63 -22.87 1.99 -18.23
C CYS A 63 -23.00 3.49 -17.91
N ASN A 64 -22.04 4.31 -18.33
CA ASN A 64 -21.97 5.75 -18.05
C ASN A 64 -21.90 6.16 -16.56
N ASN A 65 -21.80 5.20 -15.64
CA ASN A 65 -21.62 5.50 -14.23
C ASN A 65 -20.28 6.20 -13.97
N SER A 66 -20.25 7.11 -12.98
CA SER A 66 -19.06 7.86 -12.62
C SER A 66 -17.99 6.97 -12.01
N ILE A 67 -16.75 7.14 -12.47
CA ILE A 67 -15.57 6.49 -11.88
C ILE A 67 -15.11 7.35 -10.70
N SER A 68 -14.84 6.71 -9.55
CA SER A 68 -14.38 7.42 -8.35
C SER A 68 -13.06 8.14 -8.60
N PHE A 69 -12.97 9.38 -8.14
CA PHE A 69 -11.73 10.18 -8.17
C PHE A 69 -10.60 9.59 -7.30
N SER A 70 -10.89 8.65 -6.42
CA SER A 70 -9.86 7.97 -5.63
C SER A 70 -8.84 7.23 -6.51
N TYR A 71 -9.22 6.73 -7.70
CA TYR A 71 -8.31 6.05 -8.62
C TYR A 71 -7.18 6.97 -9.11
N PRO A 72 -7.46 8.09 -9.82
CA PRO A 72 -6.40 8.98 -10.29
C PRO A 72 -5.64 9.65 -9.15
N ILE A 73 -6.27 9.91 -8.00
CA ILE A 73 -5.58 10.46 -6.83
C ILE A 73 -4.53 9.47 -6.30
N THR A 74 -4.89 8.19 -6.16
CA THR A 74 -3.93 7.15 -5.75
C THR A 74 -2.75 7.08 -6.72
N GLU A 75 -3.01 7.09 -8.03
CA GLU A 75 -1.97 7.05 -9.06
C GLU A 75 -1.00 8.24 -8.94
N LEU A 76 -1.51 9.44 -8.68
CA LEU A 76 -0.70 10.64 -8.47
C LEU A 76 0.12 10.54 -7.17
N ILE A 77 -0.48 10.09 -6.07
CA ILE A 77 0.23 9.92 -4.80
C ILE A 77 1.43 8.97 -5.00
N PHE A 78 1.22 7.83 -5.66
CA PHE A 78 2.29 6.87 -5.94
C PHE A 78 3.35 7.43 -6.86
N LEU A 79 2.97 8.24 -7.86
CA LEU A 79 3.92 8.93 -8.73
C LEU A 79 4.79 9.89 -7.95
N PHE A 80 4.18 10.78 -7.16
CA PHE A 80 4.93 11.79 -6.40
C PHE A 80 5.82 11.15 -5.33
N THR A 81 5.31 10.17 -4.58
CA THR A 81 6.11 9.44 -3.59
C THR A 81 7.27 8.69 -4.25
N GLY A 82 7.02 8.03 -5.38
CA GLY A 82 8.07 7.31 -6.10
C GLY A 82 9.15 8.25 -6.66
N ILE A 83 8.77 9.41 -7.21
CA ILE A 83 9.74 10.42 -7.68
C ILE A 83 10.51 11.01 -6.49
N PHE A 84 9.85 11.30 -5.38
CA PHE A 84 10.49 11.84 -4.18
C PHE A 84 11.54 10.86 -3.62
N LEU A 85 11.19 9.58 -3.49
CA LEU A 85 12.13 8.55 -3.04
C LEU A 85 13.29 8.36 -4.03
N LEU A 86 12.99 8.44 -5.33
CA LEU A 86 14.01 8.34 -6.38
C LEU A 86 15.00 9.54 -6.30
N PHE A 87 14.52 10.72 -5.97
CA PHE A 87 15.35 11.91 -5.79
C PHE A 87 16.26 11.79 -4.57
N LEU A 88 15.76 11.20 -3.46
CA LEU A 88 16.54 11.06 -2.21
C LEU A 88 17.57 9.94 -2.29
N TYR A 89 17.19 8.77 -2.81
CA TYR A 89 18.00 7.55 -2.72
C TYR A 89 18.56 7.07 -4.08
N GLY A 90 18.17 7.71 -5.19
CA GLY A 90 18.51 7.22 -6.51
C GLY A 90 17.86 5.86 -6.80
N VAL A 91 18.36 5.18 -7.84
CA VAL A 91 17.94 3.79 -8.16
C VAL A 91 18.75 2.83 -7.31
N ASN A 92 18.29 2.58 -6.11
CA ASN A 92 18.92 1.67 -5.14
C ASN A 92 17.88 0.72 -4.55
N ILE A 93 18.34 -0.40 -3.99
CA ILE A 93 17.49 -1.39 -3.33
C ILE A 93 16.68 -0.79 -2.17
N ILE A 94 17.23 0.20 -1.48
CA ILE A 94 16.57 0.98 -0.42
C ILE A 94 15.26 1.61 -0.92
N LEU A 95 15.28 2.19 -2.13
CA LEU A 95 14.09 2.77 -2.75
C LEU A 95 12.97 1.73 -2.87
N PHE A 96 13.27 0.50 -3.32
CA PHE A 96 12.27 -0.56 -3.47
C PHE A 96 11.69 -1.00 -2.12
N PHE A 97 12.51 -1.07 -1.08
CA PHE A 97 12.06 -1.41 0.27
C PHE A 97 11.12 -0.32 0.84
N LEU A 98 11.55 0.95 0.80
CA LEU A 98 10.74 2.06 1.29
C LEU A 98 9.42 2.20 0.50
N PHE A 99 9.48 2.05 -0.81
CA PHE A 99 8.30 2.13 -1.65
C PHE A 99 7.33 0.95 -1.41
N SER A 100 7.85 -0.24 -1.11
CA SER A 100 7.04 -1.41 -0.73
C SER A 100 6.37 -1.20 0.62
N ILE A 101 7.10 -0.72 1.62
CA ILE A 101 6.57 -0.38 2.95
C ILE A 101 5.47 0.69 2.81
N PHE A 102 5.74 1.77 2.08
CA PHE A 102 4.76 2.81 1.78
C PHE A 102 3.48 2.23 1.15
N SER A 103 3.63 1.33 0.17
CA SER A 103 2.50 0.72 -0.54
C SER A 103 1.61 -0.09 0.40
N LEU A 104 2.20 -0.88 1.30
CA LEU A 104 1.45 -1.68 2.28
C LEU A 104 0.75 -0.78 3.32
N PHE A 105 1.43 0.26 3.83
CA PHE A 105 0.79 1.23 4.72
C PHE A 105 -0.37 1.96 4.04
N TYR A 106 -0.21 2.33 2.78
CA TYR A 106 -1.28 2.98 2.01
C TYR A 106 -2.51 2.07 1.87
N ILE A 107 -2.30 0.77 1.57
CA ILE A 107 -3.40 -0.19 1.50
C ILE A 107 -4.09 -0.30 2.86
N LEU A 108 -3.33 -0.49 3.95
CA LEU A 108 -3.90 -0.59 5.30
C LEU A 108 -4.69 0.65 5.69
N PHE A 109 -4.12 1.83 5.44
CA PHE A 109 -4.80 3.10 5.73
C PHE A 109 -6.17 3.19 5.04
N PHE A 110 -6.23 2.85 3.74
CA PHE A 110 -7.50 2.92 3.01
C PHE A 110 -8.49 1.82 3.40
N LEU A 111 -8.01 0.62 3.71
CA LEU A 111 -8.87 -0.47 4.17
C LEU A 111 -9.45 -0.18 5.56
N ASP A 112 -8.64 0.35 6.46
CA ASP A 112 -9.10 0.76 7.79
C ASP A 112 -10.08 1.93 7.69
N PHE A 113 -9.72 2.99 6.96
CA PHE A 113 -10.54 4.19 6.80
C PHE A 113 -11.92 3.92 6.16
N LYS A 114 -11.99 2.99 5.18
CA LYS A 114 -13.25 2.71 4.47
C LYS A 114 -14.06 1.56 5.07
N PHE A 115 -13.39 0.55 5.61
CA PHE A 115 -14.01 -0.72 5.93
C PHE A 115 -13.75 -1.19 7.35
N TYR A 116 -12.93 -0.47 8.12
CA TYR A 116 -12.45 -0.89 9.46
C TYR A 116 -11.83 -2.29 9.43
N LEU A 117 -11.09 -2.60 8.37
CA LEU A 117 -10.48 -3.90 8.14
C LEU A 117 -8.96 -3.78 8.16
N LEU A 118 -8.34 -4.65 8.97
CA LEU A 118 -6.89 -4.81 9.03
C LEU A 118 -6.52 -6.24 8.62
N PRO A 119 -6.29 -6.52 7.33
CA PRO A 119 -5.97 -7.87 6.87
C PRO A 119 -4.68 -8.39 7.50
N PHE A 120 -4.77 -9.55 8.13
CA PHE A 120 -3.65 -10.19 8.82
C PHE A 120 -2.41 -10.41 7.93
N SER A 121 -2.64 -10.80 6.67
CA SER A 121 -1.57 -11.02 5.70
C SER A 121 -0.73 -9.76 5.42
N ILE A 122 -1.36 -8.58 5.34
CA ILE A 122 -0.66 -7.31 5.09
C ILE A 122 0.13 -6.89 6.34
N ASN A 123 -0.44 -7.07 7.53
CA ASN A 123 0.24 -6.78 8.80
C ASN A 123 1.50 -7.64 8.97
N ILE A 124 1.42 -8.95 8.70
CA ILE A 124 2.61 -9.84 8.74
C ILE A 124 3.65 -9.41 7.71
N SER A 125 3.22 -9.06 6.49
CA SER A 125 4.15 -8.60 5.45
C SER A 125 4.90 -7.33 5.87
N LEU A 126 4.22 -6.39 6.55
CA LEU A 126 4.85 -5.18 7.09
C LEU A 126 5.85 -5.49 8.20
N ILE A 127 5.49 -6.37 9.15
CA ILE A 127 6.40 -6.81 10.21
C ILE A 127 7.65 -7.43 9.58
N PHE A 128 7.47 -8.37 8.65
CA PHE A 128 8.59 -9.03 7.97
C PHE A 128 9.49 -8.05 7.22
N LEU A 129 8.90 -7.14 6.43
CA LEU A 129 9.66 -6.11 5.71
C LEU A 129 10.37 -5.14 6.66
N GLY A 130 9.75 -4.77 7.78
CA GLY A 130 10.37 -3.92 8.80
C GLY A 130 11.62 -4.57 9.43
N PHE A 131 11.52 -5.85 9.82
CA PHE A 131 12.67 -6.60 10.32
C PHE A 131 13.76 -6.76 9.26
N LEU A 132 13.37 -7.10 8.04
CA LEU A 132 14.31 -7.33 6.94
C LEU A 132 15.04 -6.02 6.54
N SER A 133 14.33 -4.90 6.46
CA SER A 133 14.93 -3.60 6.12
C SER A 133 15.92 -3.13 7.18
N ASN A 134 15.60 -3.33 8.45
CA ASN A 134 16.50 -2.96 9.54
C ASN A 134 17.73 -3.89 9.59
N TYR A 135 17.53 -5.18 9.34
CA TYR A 135 18.65 -6.15 9.28
C TYR A 135 19.62 -5.87 8.14
N LEU A 136 19.10 -5.53 6.94
CA LEU A 136 19.93 -5.33 5.75
C LEU A 136 20.57 -3.94 5.65
N PHE A 137 19.88 -2.91 6.15
CA PHE A 137 20.25 -1.52 5.89
C PHE A 137 20.43 -0.68 7.15
N GLU A 138 20.19 -1.24 8.35
CA GLU A 138 20.26 -0.51 9.63
C GLU A 138 19.44 0.81 9.60
N MET A 139 18.34 0.82 8.82
CA MET A 139 17.59 2.04 8.45
C MET A 139 17.10 2.86 9.64
N PHE A 140 16.80 2.19 10.74
CA PHE A 140 16.20 2.81 11.93
C PHE A 140 17.17 2.89 13.11
N ILE A 141 18.45 2.56 12.89
CA ILE A 141 19.50 2.68 13.91
C ILE A 141 20.22 4.01 13.69
N ILE A 142 20.02 4.94 14.60
CA ILE A 142 20.77 6.19 14.63
C ILE A 142 21.98 5.94 15.55
N SER A 143 23.16 5.73 14.95
CA SER A 143 24.40 5.37 15.63
C SER A 143 24.78 6.32 16.79
N ASP A 144 24.41 7.60 16.68
CA ASP A 144 24.78 8.62 17.66
C ASP A 144 23.90 8.67 18.90
N LEU A 145 22.75 8.00 18.89
CA LEU A 145 21.77 8.03 19.99
C LEU A 145 21.88 6.80 20.91
N TYR A 146 22.60 5.76 20.51
CA TYR A 146 22.68 4.51 21.25
C TYR A 146 24.06 4.26 21.83
N PRO A 147 24.19 4.31 23.18
CA PRO A 147 25.44 3.99 23.86
C PRO A 147 25.79 2.48 23.89
N TYR A 148 24.92 1.64 23.34
CA TYR A 148 25.08 0.18 23.31
C TYR A 148 25.15 -0.33 21.88
N ASN A 149 26.16 -1.15 21.58
CA ASN A 149 26.29 -1.93 20.34
C ASN A 149 25.17 -2.99 20.23
N MET A 150 23.93 -2.55 20.08
CA MET A 150 22.80 -3.48 19.86
C MET A 150 22.75 -3.93 18.41
N SER A 151 22.58 -5.23 18.19
CA SER A 151 22.35 -5.73 16.85
C SER A 151 21.00 -5.21 16.29
N PRO A 152 20.89 -4.98 14.97
CA PRO A 152 19.65 -4.50 14.32
C PRO A 152 18.42 -5.34 14.65
N LEU A 153 18.60 -6.65 14.80
CA LEU A 153 17.53 -7.58 15.16
C LEU A 153 17.03 -7.38 16.60
N VAL A 154 17.94 -7.16 17.54
CA VAL A 154 17.57 -6.88 18.94
C VAL A 154 16.79 -5.57 19.03
N PHE A 155 17.22 -4.53 18.32
CA PHE A 155 16.52 -3.26 18.28
C PHE A 155 15.10 -3.41 17.72
N SER A 156 14.94 -4.09 16.59
CA SER A 156 13.62 -4.35 15.98
C SER A 156 12.72 -5.18 16.89
N SER A 157 13.26 -6.20 17.54
CA SER A 157 12.48 -7.05 18.46
C SER A 157 12.03 -6.29 19.71
N LEU A 158 12.86 -5.44 20.28
CA LEU A 158 12.49 -4.56 21.40
C LEU A 158 11.38 -3.58 20.97
N GLY A 159 11.52 -2.93 19.82
CA GLY A 159 10.49 -2.05 19.26
C GLY A 159 9.14 -2.77 19.07
N PHE A 160 9.16 -3.99 18.57
CA PHE A 160 7.96 -4.81 18.43
C PHE A 160 7.32 -5.14 19.79
N VAL A 161 8.10 -5.60 20.75
CA VAL A 161 7.61 -5.94 22.11
C VAL A 161 7.04 -4.71 22.80
N VAL A 162 7.74 -3.57 22.76
CA VAL A 162 7.27 -2.32 23.38
C VAL A 162 6.00 -1.82 22.70
N GLY A 163 5.93 -1.82 21.36
CA GLY A 163 4.76 -1.42 20.62
C GLY A 163 3.55 -2.30 20.91
N TYR A 164 3.74 -3.63 20.90
CA TYR A 164 2.66 -4.57 21.20
C TYR A 164 2.17 -4.45 22.66
N SER A 165 3.09 -4.38 23.61
CA SER A 165 2.74 -4.29 25.03
C SER A 165 2.02 -2.98 25.37
N SER A 166 2.39 -1.86 24.74
CA SER A 166 1.71 -0.58 24.94
C SER A 166 0.25 -0.64 24.45
N LEU A 167 -0.01 -1.22 23.28
CA LEU A 167 -1.36 -1.41 22.76
C LEU A 167 -2.18 -2.39 23.62
N TRP A 168 -1.54 -3.46 24.11
CA TRP A 168 -2.17 -4.41 25.01
C TRP A 168 -2.59 -3.77 26.34
N VAL A 169 -1.73 -2.95 26.93
CA VAL A 169 -2.03 -2.20 28.17
C VAL A 169 -3.20 -1.24 27.95
N ILE A 170 -3.21 -0.49 26.84
CA ILE A 170 -4.33 0.40 26.50
C ILE A 170 -5.64 -0.40 26.40
N ASN A 171 -5.64 -1.50 25.67
CA ASN A 171 -6.82 -2.36 25.53
C ASN A 171 -7.28 -2.96 26.88
N PHE A 172 -6.34 -3.26 27.78
CA PHE A 172 -6.65 -3.76 29.13
C PHE A 172 -7.30 -2.69 30.01
N ILE A 173 -6.84 -1.44 29.93
CA ILE A 173 -7.38 -0.31 30.72
C ILE A 173 -8.79 0.07 30.26
N PHE A 174 -9.06 0.01 28.95
CA PHE A 174 -10.35 0.43 28.38
C PHE A 174 -11.36 -0.72 28.19
N LYS A 175 -11.09 -1.89 28.72
CA LYS A 175 -11.98 -3.05 28.73
C LYS A 175 -12.77 -3.15 30.04
#